data_d5246a86cd93da5ffff3e190f96ff87f
#
_entry.id   d5246a86cd93da5ffff3e190f96ff87f
#
_cell.length_a   1.000
_cell.length_b   1.000
_cell.length_c   1.000
_cell.angle_alpha   90.00
_cell.angle_beta   90.00
_cell.angle_gamma   90.00
#
_symmetry.space_group_name_H-M   'P 1'
#
loop_
_entity.id
_entity.type
_entity.pdbx_description
1 polymer ?
#
loop_
_entity_poly.entity_id
_entity_poly.type
_entity_poly.pdbx_seq_one_letter_code
_entity_poly.pdbx_strand_id
1 'polypeptide(L)'
;MRKISLIGFVMLIVSIPTFAGGILTNTNQHVSFLRMLARGASIDIDGVYSNPAGLAFLPEDGLYLSLNGQSAYQTRNIKATFPLFIEDGNTRYYKGKASAPFIPSFQGAYKKGDWTISGSFAVVGGGGKASFDDGLGMFDSMVMGQVHTISGGQITPNMYSINSCLLYTSPSPRDYAASR
;
A
#
# COMPACT_ATOMS: atom_id res chain seq x y z
N MET A 1 26.86 0.16 -32.24
CA MET A 1 25.74 1.12 -32.01
C MET A 1 24.37 0.44 -31.80
N ARG A 2 23.97 -0.57 -32.58
CA ARG A 2 22.66 -1.26 -32.40
C ARG A 2 22.46 -1.95 -31.00
N LYS A 3 23.52 -2.47 -30.36
CA LYS A 3 23.41 -3.14 -29.04
C LYS A 3 23.15 -2.16 -27.90
N ILE A 4 23.70 -0.95 -27.97
CA ILE A 4 23.51 0.11 -26.97
C ILE A 4 22.07 0.64 -27.06
N SER A 5 21.53 0.75 -28.28
CA SER A 5 20.14 1.17 -28.50
C SER A 5 19.11 0.16 -27.92
N LEU A 6 19.41 -1.14 -28.01
CA LEU A 6 18.54 -2.19 -27.46
C LEU A 6 18.51 -2.16 -25.92
N ILE A 7 19.67 -1.96 -25.29
CA ILE A 7 19.77 -1.84 -23.83
C ILE A 7 19.04 -0.59 -23.32
N GLY A 8 19.18 0.54 -24.04
CA GLY A 8 18.45 1.77 -23.73
C GLY A 8 16.94 1.61 -23.87
N PHE A 9 16.48 0.87 -24.90
CA PHE A 9 15.05 0.58 -25.09
C PHE A 9 14.49 -0.35 -24.03
N VAL A 10 15.24 -1.37 -23.62
CA VAL A 10 14.85 -2.27 -22.53
C VAL A 10 14.81 -1.54 -21.19
N MET A 11 15.76 -0.64 -20.92
CA MET A 11 15.74 0.20 -19.70
C MET A 11 14.56 1.17 -19.68
N LEU A 12 14.12 1.67 -20.84
CA LEU A 12 12.96 2.57 -20.94
C LEU A 12 11.63 1.84 -20.66
N ILE A 13 11.55 0.54 -21.01
CA ILE A 13 10.38 -0.29 -20.75
C ILE A 13 10.28 -0.66 -19.27
N VAL A 14 11.42 -0.74 -18.57
CA VAL A 14 11.47 -1.11 -17.14
C VAL A 14 11.18 0.07 -16.21
N SER A 15 11.20 1.31 -16.71
CA SER A 15 10.81 2.50 -15.93
C SER A 15 9.28 2.64 -15.81
N ILE A 16 8.62 1.61 -15.27
CA ILE A 16 7.23 1.70 -14.85
C ILE A 16 7.19 2.57 -13.58
N PRO A 17 6.38 3.64 -13.54
CA PRO A 17 6.23 4.42 -12.32
C PRO A 17 5.74 3.50 -11.19
N THR A 18 6.59 3.28 -10.21
CA THR A 18 6.24 2.52 -9.01
C THR A 18 5.45 3.43 -8.08
N PHE A 19 4.17 3.16 -7.94
CA PHE A 19 3.34 3.78 -6.93
C PHE A 19 3.61 3.07 -5.61
N ALA A 20 4.30 3.72 -4.70
CA ALA A 20 4.57 3.20 -3.38
C ALA A 20 3.73 3.96 -2.34
N GLY A 21 3.06 3.23 -1.50
CA GLY A 21 2.32 3.74 -0.36
C GLY A 21 0.82 3.49 -0.44
N GLY A 22 0.26 3.24 0.70
CA GLY A 22 -1.17 3.00 0.94
C GLY A 22 -1.39 2.53 2.36
N ILE A 23 -2.60 2.70 2.86
CA ILE A 23 -3.00 2.20 4.18
C ILE A 23 -3.09 0.68 4.18
N LEU A 24 -3.34 0.09 3.02
CA LEU A 24 -3.34 -1.35 2.83
C LEU A 24 -1.92 -1.85 2.58
N THR A 25 -1.47 -2.74 3.43
CA THR A 25 -0.22 -3.48 3.24
C THR A 25 -0.51 -4.74 2.46
N ASN A 26 0.03 -4.82 1.25
CA ASN A 26 -0.02 -6.00 0.41
C ASN A 26 1.38 -6.60 0.32
N THR A 27 1.50 -7.83 0.82
CA THR A 27 2.74 -8.60 0.71
C THR A 27 2.45 -9.86 -0.06
N ASN A 28 3.32 -10.22 -1.03
CA ASN A 28 3.26 -11.47 -1.76
C ASN A 28 1.85 -12.02 -2.02
N GLN A 29 1.11 -11.49 -2.87
CA GLN A 29 -0.31 -11.67 -3.16
C GLN A 29 -0.74 -13.10 -3.56
N HIS A 30 -0.03 -14.13 -3.09
CA HIS A 30 -0.35 -15.53 -3.28
C HIS A 30 -1.08 -16.09 -2.07
N VAL A 31 -2.10 -16.93 -2.29
CA VAL A 31 -2.91 -17.52 -1.23
C VAL A 31 -2.08 -18.38 -0.25
N SER A 32 -1.01 -19.02 -0.73
CA SER A 32 -0.11 -19.82 0.11
C SER A 32 0.62 -18.97 1.14
N PHE A 33 0.98 -17.73 0.81
CA PHE A 33 1.60 -16.80 1.75
C PHE A 33 0.62 -16.39 2.85
N LEU A 34 -0.66 -16.19 2.52
CA LEU A 34 -1.68 -15.85 3.51
C LEU A 34 -1.93 -16.99 4.50
N ARG A 35 -1.76 -18.22 4.06
CA ARG A 35 -1.92 -19.41 4.91
C ARG A 35 -0.69 -19.66 5.81
N MET A 36 0.50 -19.39 5.30
CA MET A 36 1.76 -19.60 5.98
C MET A 36 2.77 -18.56 5.51
N LEU A 37 3.12 -17.64 6.39
CA LEU A 37 4.01 -16.51 6.07
C LEU A 37 5.46 -16.92 5.82
N ALA A 38 5.90 -18.09 6.35
CA ALA A 38 7.26 -18.61 6.16
C ALA A 38 7.38 -19.33 4.81
N ARG A 39 7.47 -18.57 3.72
CA ARG A 39 7.56 -19.10 2.33
C ARG A 39 8.96 -19.02 1.73
N GLY A 40 9.98 -18.62 2.48
CA GLY A 40 11.36 -18.49 1.98
C GLY A 40 12.00 -19.80 1.54
N ALA A 41 11.45 -20.96 1.89
CA ALA A 41 11.88 -22.28 1.44
C ALA A 41 10.83 -22.97 0.53
N SER A 42 9.89 -22.21 -0.03
CA SER A 42 8.87 -22.78 -0.92
C SER A 42 9.50 -23.31 -2.21
N ILE A 43 9.07 -24.52 -2.62
CA ILE A 43 9.39 -25.15 -3.90
C ILE A 43 8.14 -25.27 -4.78
N ASP A 44 7.17 -24.40 -4.61
CA ASP A 44 5.93 -24.33 -5.35
C ASP A 44 5.89 -23.02 -6.17
N ILE A 45 4.83 -22.80 -6.96
CA ILE A 45 4.70 -21.65 -7.87
C ILE A 45 4.83 -20.29 -7.15
N ASP A 46 4.46 -20.17 -5.90
CA ASP A 46 4.67 -18.96 -5.12
C ASP A 46 6.15 -18.64 -4.86
N GLY A 47 7.04 -19.61 -5.10
CA GLY A 47 8.48 -19.43 -5.13
C GLY A 47 8.94 -18.39 -6.15
N VAL A 48 8.15 -18.09 -7.19
CA VAL A 48 8.43 -17.01 -8.16
C VAL A 48 8.74 -15.70 -7.46
N TYR A 49 8.09 -15.42 -6.34
CA TYR A 49 8.33 -14.23 -5.53
C TYR A 49 9.24 -14.51 -4.32
N SER A 50 8.94 -15.56 -3.55
CA SER A 50 9.55 -15.79 -2.23
C SER A 50 10.85 -16.60 -2.27
N ASN A 51 11.02 -17.49 -3.26
CA ASN A 51 12.19 -18.36 -3.40
C ASN A 51 12.41 -18.77 -4.87
N PRO A 52 12.89 -17.89 -5.76
CA PRO A 52 13.08 -18.23 -7.16
C PRO A 52 13.98 -19.44 -7.40
N ALA A 53 14.98 -19.66 -6.54
CA ALA A 53 15.86 -20.82 -6.62
C ALA A 53 15.10 -22.14 -6.36
N GLY A 54 14.06 -22.11 -5.56
CA GLY A 54 13.21 -23.28 -5.27
C GLY A 54 12.46 -23.79 -6.49
N LEU A 55 12.23 -22.95 -7.51
CA LEU A 55 11.55 -23.35 -8.74
C LEU A 55 12.34 -24.37 -9.57
N ALA A 56 13.66 -24.45 -9.40
CA ALA A 56 14.46 -25.49 -10.03
C ALA A 56 14.10 -26.89 -9.54
N PHE A 57 13.52 -27.00 -8.35
CA PHE A 57 13.12 -28.25 -7.71
C PHE A 57 11.64 -28.60 -7.92
N LEU A 58 10.92 -27.86 -8.77
CA LEU A 58 9.56 -28.25 -9.15
C LEU A 58 9.55 -29.69 -9.68
N PRO A 59 8.51 -30.50 -9.37
CA PRO A 59 8.56 -31.94 -9.60
C PRO A 59 8.62 -32.35 -11.06
N GLU A 60 8.01 -31.58 -11.96
CA GLU A 60 7.88 -31.92 -13.37
C GLU A 60 8.36 -30.76 -14.27
N ASP A 61 8.81 -31.11 -15.48
CA ASP A 61 9.02 -30.13 -16.55
C ASP A 61 7.67 -29.66 -17.10
N GLY A 62 7.55 -28.37 -17.38
CA GLY A 62 6.33 -27.82 -17.95
C GLY A 62 6.01 -26.42 -17.51
N LEU A 63 4.80 -26.02 -17.82
CA LEU A 63 4.26 -24.70 -17.52
C LEU A 63 3.45 -24.74 -16.22
N TYR A 64 3.82 -23.88 -15.30
CA TYR A 64 3.13 -23.64 -14.03
C TYR A 64 2.51 -22.26 -14.05
N LEU A 65 1.22 -22.15 -13.75
CA LEU A 65 0.49 -20.90 -13.71
C LEU A 65 -0.33 -20.80 -12.43
N SER A 66 -0.35 -19.64 -11.83
CA SER A 66 -1.20 -19.31 -10.68
C SER A 66 -1.87 -17.97 -10.86
N LEU A 67 -3.18 -17.91 -10.69
CA LEU A 67 -3.97 -16.70 -10.67
C LEU A 67 -4.62 -16.59 -9.28
N ASN A 68 -4.40 -15.46 -8.62
CA ASN A 68 -4.94 -15.21 -7.30
C ASN A 68 -5.70 -13.87 -7.28
N GLY A 69 -6.70 -13.80 -6.41
CA GLY A 69 -7.43 -12.59 -6.09
C GLY A 69 -7.51 -12.41 -4.59
N GLN A 70 -7.34 -11.19 -4.12
CA GLN A 70 -7.45 -10.83 -2.73
C GLN A 70 -8.46 -9.70 -2.56
N SER A 71 -9.27 -9.76 -1.50
CA SER A 71 -10.07 -8.64 -1.02
C SER A 71 -9.52 -8.20 0.32
N ALA A 72 -9.29 -6.91 0.49
CA ALA A 72 -8.74 -6.36 1.72
C ALA A 72 -9.63 -5.26 2.26
N TYR A 73 -10.04 -5.40 3.52
CA TYR A 73 -10.82 -4.42 4.25
C TYR A 73 -10.14 -4.17 5.60
N GLN A 74 -9.85 -2.92 5.90
CA GLN A 74 -9.18 -2.54 7.13
C GLN A 74 -9.93 -1.40 7.81
N THR A 75 -10.02 -1.47 9.14
CA THR A 75 -10.47 -0.36 9.98
C THR A 75 -9.29 0.09 10.83
N ARG A 76 -9.05 1.40 10.86
CA ARG A 76 -8.02 2.03 11.67
C ARG A 76 -8.68 2.94 12.70
N ASN A 77 -8.48 2.67 13.98
CA ASN A 77 -8.87 3.57 15.05
C ASN A 77 -7.63 4.36 15.46
N ILE A 78 -7.73 5.67 15.37
CA ILE A 78 -6.65 6.59 15.70
C ILE A 78 -7.07 7.37 16.94
N LYS A 79 -6.24 7.35 17.95
CA LYS A 79 -6.36 8.18 19.14
C LYS A 79 -5.37 9.33 19.01
N ALA A 80 -5.88 10.55 18.97
CA ALA A 80 -5.05 11.76 18.92
C ALA A 80 -5.27 12.57 20.20
N THR A 81 -4.19 13.06 20.79
CA THR A 81 -4.21 13.93 21.97
C THR A 81 -3.60 15.27 21.60
N PHE A 82 -4.33 16.34 21.86
CA PHE A 82 -3.87 17.69 21.59
C PHE A 82 -4.46 18.66 22.62
N PRO A 83 -3.67 19.61 23.16
CA PRO A 83 -4.12 20.49 24.26
C PRO A 83 -5.40 21.27 24.01
N LEU A 84 -5.73 21.53 22.75
CA LEU A 84 -6.93 22.28 22.37
C LEU A 84 -8.15 21.38 22.06
N PHE A 85 -8.04 20.06 22.16
CA PHE A 85 -9.22 19.19 22.08
C PHE A 85 -10.06 19.33 23.34
N ILE A 86 -11.38 19.40 23.17
CA ILE A 86 -12.35 19.65 24.25
C ILE A 86 -12.74 18.38 24.97
N GLU A 87 -12.59 17.24 24.27
CA GLU A 87 -12.96 15.93 24.76
C GLU A 87 -12.10 15.51 25.98
N ASP A 88 -12.59 14.58 26.78
CA ASP A 88 -11.95 14.09 28.01
C ASP A 88 -10.46 13.77 27.81
N GLY A 89 -9.64 14.40 28.62
CA GLY A 89 -8.18 14.26 28.53
C GLY A 89 -7.55 14.83 27.28
N ASN A 90 -8.22 15.83 26.64
CA ASN A 90 -7.77 16.44 25.37
C ASN A 90 -7.55 15.39 24.27
N THR A 91 -8.39 14.37 24.24
CA THR A 91 -8.23 13.22 23.36
C THR A 91 -9.45 13.04 22.46
N ARG A 92 -9.19 12.88 21.17
CA ARG A 92 -10.20 12.63 20.15
C ARG A 92 -9.93 11.32 19.43
N TYR A 93 -11.00 10.60 19.09
CA TYR A 93 -10.92 9.35 18.38
C TYR A 93 -11.41 9.52 16.94
N TYR A 94 -10.66 8.94 16.02
CA TYR A 94 -10.95 8.99 14.60
C TYR A 94 -11.02 7.57 14.03
N LYS A 95 -11.95 7.34 13.12
CA LYS A 95 -12.12 6.04 12.48
C LYS A 95 -11.84 6.13 10.99
N GLY A 96 -10.79 5.46 10.56
CA GLY A 96 -10.47 5.28 9.14
C GLY A 96 -10.95 3.92 8.64
N LYS A 97 -11.54 3.91 7.45
CA LYS A 97 -11.93 2.69 6.74
C LYS A 97 -11.15 2.63 5.43
N ALA A 98 -10.45 1.53 5.20
CA ALA A 98 -9.75 1.29 3.96
C ALA A 98 -10.27 0.03 3.29
N SER A 99 -10.51 0.10 1.99
CA SER A 99 -11.04 -1.02 1.22
C SER A 99 -10.35 -1.14 -0.14
N ALA A 100 -10.00 -2.36 -0.49
CA ALA A 100 -9.61 -2.77 -1.83
C ALA A 100 -10.39 -4.03 -2.17
N PRO A 101 -11.48 -3.92 -2.91
CA PRO A 101 -12.41 -5.05 -3.11
C PRO A 101 -11.80 -6.18 -3.94
N PHE A 102 -10.87 -5.88 -4.82
CA PHE A 102 -10.19 -6.89 -5.63
C PHE A 102 -8.77 -6.47 -5.96
N ILE A 103 -7.81 -7.32 -5.59
CA ILE A 103 -6.38 -7.15 -5.84
C ILE A 103 -5.92 -8.39 -6.57
N PRO A 104 -5.69 -8.33 -7.90
CA PRO A 104 -5.26 -9.48 -8.68
C PRO A 104 -3.76 -9.72 -8.52
N SER A 105 -3.36 -10.99 -8.61
CA SER A 105 -1.97 -11.38 -8.83
C SER A 105 -1.86 -12.58 -9.73
N PHE A 106 -0.76 -12.65 -10.46
CA PHE A 106 -0.44 -13.72 -11.39
C PHE A 106 1.01 -14.16 -11.20
N GLN A 107 1.24 -15.45 -11.16
CA GLN A 107 2.57 -16.04 -11.21
C GLN A 107 2.64 -17.08 -12.33
N GLY A 108 3.76 -17.09 -13.02
CA GLY A 108 4.04 -18.05 -14.07
C GLY A 108 5.48 -18.55 -14.00
N ALA A 109 5.69 -19.83 -14.21
CA ALA A 109 7.01 -20.44 -14.33
C ALA A 109 6.99 -21.52 -15.42
N TYR A 110 8.07 -21.61 -16.18
CA TYR A 110 8.30 -22.69 -17.13
C TYR A 110 9.61 -23.37 -16.79
N LYS A 111 9.53 -24.65 -16.47
CA LYS A 111 10.69 -25.49 -16.16
C LYS A 111 11.00 -26.43 -17.31
N LYS A 112 12.30 -26.57 -17.61
CA LYS A 112 12.80 -27.59 -18.54
C LYS A 112 14.20 -28.03 -18.11
N GLY A 113 14.31 -29.25 -17.59
CA GLY A 113 15.52 -29.77 -17.00
C GLY A 113 16.04 -28.89 -15.88
N ASP A 114 17.28 -28.41 -15.99
CA ASP A 114 17.93 -27.55 -15.01
C ASP A 114 17.56 -26.05 -15.14
N TRP A 115 16.76 -25.70 -16.14
CA TRP A 115 16.40 -24.31 -16.42
C TRP A 115 14.97 -24.02 -15.98
N THR A 116 14.80 -22.89 -15.30
CA THR A 116 13.47 -22.36 -14.98
C THR A 116 13.43 -20.87 -15.30
N ILE A 117 12.42 -20.47 -16.10
CA ILE A 117 12.09 -19.08 -16.35
C ILE A 117 10.81 -18.76 -15.63
N SER A 118 10.77 -17.69 -14.88
CA SER A 118 9.58 -17.33 -14.13
C SER A 118 9.33 -15.82 -14.14
N GLY A 119 8.08 -15.43 -13.92
CA GLY A 119 7.66 -14.07 -13.79
C GLY A 119 6.40 -13.93 -12.95
N SER A 120 6.21 -12.78 -12.33
CA SER A 120 5.02 -12.47 -11.56
C SER A 120 4.51 -11.07 -11.85
N PHE A 121 3.21 -10.91 -11.70
CA PHE A 121 2.54 -9.63 -11.64
C PHE A 121 1.71 -9.58 -10.37
N ALA A 122 1.92 -8.57 -9.55
CA ALA A 122 1.14 -8.35 -8.35
C ALA A 122 1.05 -6.86 -8.02
N VAL A 123 -0.09 -6.42 -7.50
CA VAL A 123 -0.27 -5.08 -6.96
C VAL A 123 0.28 -5.08 -5.54
N VAL A 124 1.55 -4.71 -5.38
CA VAL A 124 2.27 -4.81 -4.10
C VAL A 124 2.03 -3.62 -3.16
N GLY A 125 1.34 -2.61 -3.62
CA GLY A 125 1.01 -1.43 -2.80
C GLY A 125 0.06 -0.49 -3.53
N GLY A 126 -0.61 0.37 -2.79
CA GLY A 126 -1.61 1.28 -3.33
C GLY A 126 -2.93 0.59 -3.68
N GLY A 127 -3.75 1.23 -4.52
CA GLY A 127 -4.99 0.66 -5.06
C GLY A 127 -6.16 0.57 -4.07
N GLY A 128 -6.00 0.93 -2.82
CA GLY A 128 -7.06 1.01 -1.83
C GLY A 128 -7.61 2.43 -1.69
N LYS A 129 -8.90 2.53 -1.37
CA LYS A 129 -9.55 3.76 -0.94
C LYS A 129 -9.59 3.79 0.57
N ALA A 130 -9.14 4.88 1.17
CA ALA A 130 -9.29 5.11 2.60
C ALA A 130 -10.15 6.35 2.84
N SER A 131 -11.14 6.26 3.70
CA SER A 131 -11.98 7.37 4.14
C SER A 131 -11.86 7.54 5.65
N PHE A 132 -11.79 8.78 6.07
CA PHE A 132 -11.83 9.21 7.46
C PHE A 132 -13.00 10.17 7.59
N ASP A 133 -14.16 9.61 7.91
CA ASP A 133 -15.41 10.36 7.92
C ASP A 133 -15.44 11.40 9.07
N ASP A 134 -14.75 11.08 10.17
CA ASP A 134 -14.62 11.94 11.35
C ASP A 134 -13.38 12.87 11.28
N GLY A 135 -12.67 12.88 10.14
CA GLY A 135 -11.43 13.62 9.97
C GLY A 135 -10.19 12.89 10.44
N LEU A 136 -9.12 13.64 10.63
CA LEU A 136 -7.82 13.13 11.07
C LEU A 136 -7.21 14.10 12.09
N GLY A 137 -6.79 13.57 13.24
CA GLY A 137 -6.28 14.38 14.35
C GLY A 137 -5.15 15.32 13.99
N MET A 138 -4.34 14.98 12.98
CA MET A 138 -3.28 15.85 12.47
C MET A 138 -3.84 17.13 11.84
N PHE A 139 -4.89 17.03 11.02
CA PHE A 139 -5.49 18.20 10.37
C PHE A 139 -6.28 19.04 11.39
N ASP A 140 -7.05 18.40 12.25
CA ASP A 140 -7.82 19.09 13.27
C ASP A 140 -6.88 19.86 14.22
N SER A 141 -5.80 19.23 14.69
CA SER A 141 -4.82 19.90 15.56
C SER A 141 -4.09 21.06 14.86
N MET A 142 -3.78 20.92 13.57
CA MET A 142 -3.13 21.96 12.79
C MET A 142 -4.05 23.20 12.65
N VAL A 143 -5.32 22.98 12.28
CA VAL A 143 -6.28 24.07 12.12
C VAL A 143 -6.57 24.74 13.47
N MET A 144 -6.79 23.96 14.53
CA MET A 144 -7.02 24.47 15.88
C MET A 144 -5.82 25.27 16.40
N GLY A 145 -4.61 24.79 16.17
CA GLY A 145 -3.38 25.49 16.52
C GLY A 145 -3.23 26.81 15.78
N GLN A 146 -3.55 26.85 14.49
CA GLN A 146 -3.51 28.08 13.70
C GLN A 146 -4.57 29.10 14.17
N VAL A 147 -5.81 28.68 14.38
CA VAL A 147 -6.88 29.54 14.89
C VAL A 147 -6.50 30.16 16.24
N HIS A 148 -5.97 29.31 17.15
CA HIS A 148 -5.53 29.77 18.46
C HIS A 148 -4.39 30.81 18.36
N THR A 149 -3.41 30.57 17.49
CA THR A 149 -2.26 31.47 17.29
C THR A 149 -2.68 32.79 16.66
N ILE A 150 -3.50 32.78 15.60
CA ILE A 150 -3.95 33.99 14.89
C ILE A 150 -4.85 34.83 15.76
N SER A 151 -5.70 34.21 16.59
CA SER A 151 -6.60 34.95 17.50
C SER A 151 -5.93 35.43 18.78
N GLY A 152 -4.63 35.13 18.98
CA GLY A 152 -3.95 35.43 20.24
C GLY A 152 -4.59 34.72 21.45
N GLY A 153 -5.23 33.57 21.23
CA GLY A 153 -5.93 32.81 22.27
C GLY A 153 -7.35 33.30 22.60
N GLN A 154 -7.85 34.31 21.91
CA GLN A 154 -9.20 34.85 22.16
C GLN A 154 -10.32 33.89 21.66
N ILE A 155 -10.06 33.16 20.57
CA ILE A 155 -10.99 32.14 20.07
C ILE A 155 -10.66 30.81 20.74
N THR A 156 -11.55 30.40 21.63
CA THR A 156 -11.40 29.11 22.34
C THR A 156 -12.02 27.96 21.54
N PRO A 157 -11.58 26.71 21.72
CA PRO A 157 -12.11 25.54 21.01
C PRO A 157 -13.63 25.36 21.13
N ASN A 158 -14.25 25.86 22.19
CA ASN A 158 -15.71 25.80 22.39
C ASN A 158 -16.51 26.72 21.44
N MET A 159 -15.84 27.65 20.75
CA MET A 159 -16.50 28.63 19.87
C MET A 159 -16.65 28.16 18.43
N TYR A 160 -16.02 27.03 18.05
CA TYR A 160 -16.04 26.51 16.69
C TYR A 160 -15.99 25.00 16.67
N SER A 161 -16.48 24.42 15.60
CA SER A 161 -16.36 22.99 15.33
C SER A 161 -15.54 22.76 14.08
N ILE A 162 -14.57 21.87 14.14
CA ILE A 162 -13.79 21.43 13.00
C ILE A 162 -14.19 20.00 12.69
N ASN A 163 -14.58 19.76 11.45
CA ASN A 163 -14.84 18.44 10.92
C ASN A 163 -14.15 18.31 9.55
N SER A 164 -12.97 17.76 9.54
CA SER A 164 -12.17 17.55 8.34
C SER A 164 -12.39 16.13 7.82
N CYS A 165 -13.31 15.96 6.88
CA CYS A 165 -13.44 14.68 6.17
C CYS A 165 -12.28 14.48 5.19
N LEU A 166 -11.55 13.38 5.33
CA LEU A 166 -10.43 13.03 4.45
C LEU A 166 -10.73 11.77 3.66
N LEU A 167 -10.69 11.91 2.34
CA LEU A 167 -10.68 10.80 1.41
C LEU A 167 -9.27 10.64 0.84
N TYR A 168 -8.60 9.54 1.22
CA TYR A 168 -7.28 9.20 0.70
C TYR A 168 -7.42 8.11 -0.36
N THR A 169 -6.98 8.43 -1.57
CA THR A 169 -6.71 7.47 -2.63
C THR A 169 -5.20 7.29 -2.73
N SER A 170 -4.73 6.27 -3.42
CA SER A 170 -3.29 6.06 -3.64
C SER A 170 -2.60 7.37 -4.03
N PRO A 171 -1.45 7.73 -3.41
CA PRO A 171 -0.76 8.96 -3.75
C PRO A 171 -0.42 8.97 -5.24
N SER A 172 -0.78 10.05 -5.92
CA SER A 172 -0.40 10.27 -7.30
C SER A 172 1.03 10.84 -7.36
N PRO A 173 1.75 10.70 -8.48
CA PRO A 173 3.05 11.34 -8.64
C PRO A 173 3.03 12.86 -8.45
N ARG A 174 1.86 13.49 -8.60
CA ARG A 174 1.65 14.93 -8.36
C ARG A 174 1.74 15.31 -6.89
N ASP A 175 1.37 14.40 -5.99
CA ASP A 175 1.41 14.66 -4.55
C ASP A 175 2.86 14.79 -4.05
N TYR A 176 3.81 14.12 -4.71
CA TYR A 176 5.24 14.27 -4.46
C TYR A 176 5.84 15.55 -5.07
N ALA A 177 5.27 16.08 -6.14
CA ALA A 177 5.76 17.31 -6.76
C ALA A 177 5.34 18.58 -5.98
N ALA A 178 4.24 18.50 -5.25
CA ALA A 178 3.73 19.62 -4.43
C ALA A 178 4.39 19.74 -3.04
N SER A 179 5.17 18.73 -2.63
CA SER A 179 5.85 18.67 -1.32
C SER A 179 7.32 19.09 -1.35
N ARG A 180 7.81 19.67 -2.46
CA ARG A 180 9.17 20.21 -2.59
C ARG A 180 9.19 21.72 -2.64
#